data_262ff0d58cd48ad6cfc981f553b8f757
#
_entry.id   262ff0d58cd48ad6cfc981f553b8f757
#
_cell.length_a   1.000
_cell.length_b   1.000
_cell.length_c   1.000
_cell.angle_alpha   90.00
_cell.angle_beta   90.00
_cell.angle_gamma   90.00
#
_symmetry.space_group_name_H-M   'P 1'
#
loop_
_entity.id
_entity.type
_entity.pdbx_description
1 polymer ?
#
loop_
_entity_poly.entity_id
_entity_poly.type
_entity_poly.pdbx_seq_one_letter_code
_entity_poly.pdbx_strand_id
1 'polypeptide(L)'
;MVTYVFAILIAIVVLYRFEKSRIPIQPLVQLLALAVIGRWLFMTIPNVQPTTAMIMLTALLVSLNGAAILALFVPILSGLLLGIGPFVFFQFLGWLLVVVLVHLFRPILLRSKTLFLLFGLLSGFLYGWTTNLAFIEVVGTDVVKLLLLSFPFDLAHGISNVVFLIMIRPLFERIFLHQLG
;
A
#
# COMPACT_ATOMS: atom_id res chain seq x y z
N MET A 1 22.93 -2.84 0.11
CA MET A 1 22.98 -3.97 1.07
C MET A 1 22.30 -3.64 2.40
N VAL A 2 22.62 -2.53 3.06
CA VAL A 2 22.01 -2.14 4.36
C VAL A 2 20.49 -2.00 4.27
N THR A 3 19.95 -1.41 3.20
CA THR A 3 18.49 -1.21 2.99
C THR A 3 17.71 -2.52 2.96
N TYR A 4 18.27 -3.55 2.31
CA TYR A 4 17.61 -4.88 2.25
C TYR A 4 17.59 -5.58 3.60
N VAL A 5 18.69 -5.49 4.37
CA VAL A 5 18.74 -6.03 5.74
C VAL A 5 17.67 -5.35 6.61
N PHE A 6 17.55 -4.03 6.52
CA PHE A 6 16.52 -3.27 7.23
C PHE A 6 15.10 -3.70 6.84
N ALA A 7 14.84 -3.86 5.53
CA ALA A 7 13.52 -4.30 5.04
C ALA A 7 13.17 -5.73 5.51
N ILE A 8 14.17 -6.63 5.55
CA ILE A 8 13.99 -7.99 6.09
C ILE A 8 13.68 -7.96 7.58
N LEU A 9 14.40 -7.17 8.37
CA LEU A 9 14.13 -7.02 9.82
C LEU A 9 12.72 -6.47 10.05
N ILE A 10 12.29 -5.46 9.30
CA ILE A 10 10.94 -4.92 9.39
C ILE A 10 9.90 -5.99 9.00
N ALA A 11 10.14 -6.77 7.94
CA ALA A 11 9.25 -7.86 7.55
C ALA A 11 9.11 -8.92 8.66
N ILE A 12 10.20 -9.29 9.33
CA ILE A 12 10.18 -10.20 10.49
C ILE A 12 9.32 -9.62 11.62
N VAL A 13 9.47 -8.33 11.93
CA VAL A 13 8.64 -7.67 12.95
C VAL A 13 7.17 -7.66 12.56
N VAL A 14 6.84 -7.40 11.30
CA VAL A 14 5.45 -7.44 10.78
C VAL A 14 4.86 -8.84 10.95
N LEU A 15 5.59 -9.89 10.57
CA LEU A 15 5.16 -11.28 10.72
C LEU A 15 4.96 -11.67 12.18
N TYR A 16 5.90 -11.31 13.06
CA TYR A 16 5.79 -11.57 14.49
C TYR A 16 4.58 -10.88 15.12
N ARG A 17 4.36 -9.59 14.79
CA ARG A 17 3.19 -8.86 15.29
C ARG A 17 1.88 -9.45 14.76
N PHE A 18 1.87 -9.94 13.52
CA PHE A 18 0.70 -10.60 12.95
C PHE A 18 0.40 -11.92 13.64
N GLU A 19 1.40 -12.75 13.91
CA GLU A 19 1.24 -14.01 14.65
C GLU A 19 0.59 -13.79 16.02
N LYS A 20 0.95 -12.70 16.71
CA LYS A 20 0.35 -12.32 18.00
C LYS A 20 -1.03 -11.66 17.86
N SER A 21 -1.46 -11.31 16.65
CA SER A 21 -2.77 -10.73 16.39
C SER A 21 -3.83 -11.83 16.25
N ARG A 22 -5.07 -11.52 16.71
CA ARG A 22 -6.20 -12.47 16.56
C ARG A 22 -7.04 -12.14 15.33
N ILE A 23 -6.42 -11.70 14.24
CA ILE A 23 -7.13 -11.32 13.03
C ILE A 23 -7.60 -12.59 12.32
N PRO A 24 -8.88 -12.67 11.90
CA PRO A 24 -9.37 -13.78 11.10
C PRO A 24 -8.59 -13.89 9.79
N ILE A 25 -8.03 -15.07 9.51
CA ILE A 25 -7.19 -15.31 8.32
C ILE A 25 -8.02 -15.25 7.05
N GLN A 26 -9.24 -15.76 7.05
CA GLN A 26 -10.06 -15.87 5.85
C GLN A 26 -10.35 -14.51 5.19
N PRO A 27 -10.87 -13.47 5.86
CA PRO A 27 -11.07 -12.16 5.27
C PRO A 27 -9.76 -11.51 4.80
N LEU A 28 -8.67 -11.76 5.52
CA LEU A 28 -7.36 -11.23 5.15
C LEU A 28 -6.84 -11.85 3.84
N VAL A 29 -6.99 -13.17 3.66
CA VAL A 29 -6.64 -13.87 2.42
C VAL A 29 -7.49 -13.36 1.25
N GLN A 30 -8.78 -13.13 1.46
CA GLN A 30 -9.66 -12.55 0.45
C GLN A 30 -9.20 -11.15 0.03
N LEU A 31 -8.88 -10.29 0.99
CA LEU A 31 -8.35 -8.94 0.73
C LEU A 31 -7.02 -9.00 -0.02
N LEU A 32 -6.12 -9.91 0.38
CA LEU A 32 -4.84 -10.13 -0.28
C LEU A 32 -5.03 -10.56 -1.73
N ALA A 33 -5.89 -11.56 -1.97
CA ALA A 33 -6.19 -12.04 -3.32
C ALA A 33 -6.78 -10.92 -4.21
N LEU A 34 -7.76 -10.16 -3.69
CA LEU A 34 -8.36 -9.05 -4.42
C LEU A 34 -7.34 -7.95 -4.74
N ALA A 35 -6.44 -7.63 -3.79
CA ALA A 35 -5.41 -6.63 -4.01
C ALA A 35 -4.39 -7.07 -5.08
N VAL A 36 -3.98 -8.34 -5.08
CA VAL A 36 -3.06 -8.93 -6.08
C VAL A 36 -3.73 -8.97 -7.46
N ILE A 37 -4.96 -9.52 -7.53
CA ILE A 37 -5.73 -9.58 -8.79
C ILE A 37 -5.97 -8.17 -9.33
N GLY A 38 -6.31 -7.21 -8.47
CA GLY A 38 -6.48 -5.81 -8.87
C GLY A 38 -5.23 -5.22 -9.52
N ARG A 39 -4.03 -5.54 -9.01
CA ARG A 39 -2.78 -5.11 -9.67
C ARG A 39 -2.61 -5.73 -11.05
N TRP A 40 -2.93 -7.00 -11.21
CA TRP A 40 -2.82 -7.68 -12.51
C TRP A 40 -3.82 -7.17 -13.53
N LEU A 41 -5.06 -6.91 -13.11
CA LEU A 41 -6.10 -6.37 -14.00
C LEU A 41 -5.75 -4.98 -14.57
N PHE A 42 -5.07 -4.16 -13.79
CA PHE A 42 -4.69 -2.80 -14.19
C PHE A 42 -3.22 -2.68 -14.65
N MET A 43 -2.52 -3.80 -14.85
CA MET A 43 -1.07 -3.77 -15.15
C MET A 43 -0.71 -3.02 -16.44
N THR A 44 -1.65 -2.88 -17.37
CA THR A 44 -1.45 -2.15 -18.64
C THR A 44 -1.55 -0.63 -18.48
N ILE A 45 -2.10 -0.14 -17.36
CA ILE A 45 -2.25 1.28 -17.08
C ILE A 45 -1.28 1.67 -15.96
N PRO A 46 -0.19 2.38 -16.28
CA PRO A 46 0.82 2.73 -15.28
C PRO A 46 0.23 3.44 -14.08
N ASN A 47 0.60 2.97 -12.88
CA ASN A 47 0.20 3.55 -11.58
C ASN A 47 -1.31 3.60 -11.28
N VAL A 48 -2.15 2.96 -12.10
CA VAL A 48 -3.58 2.79 -11.81
C VAL A 48 -3.80 1.41 -11.20
N GLN A 49 -4.18 1.37 -9.91
CA GLN A 49 -4.41 0.11 -9.21
C GLN A 49 -5.21 0.30 -7.90
N PRO A 50 -6.07 -0.65 -7.51
CA PRO A 50 -6.87 -0.56 -6.30
C PRO A 50 -6.09 -0.85 -5.00
N THR A 51 -4.88 -1.38 -5.11
CA THR A 51 -4.11 -1.95 -4.00
C THR A 51 -3.89 -0.99 -2.85
N THR A 52 -3.43 0.24 -3.12
CA THR A 52 -3.17 1.24 -2.07
C THR A 52 -4.47 1.60 -1.35
N ALA A 53 -5.58 1.77 -2.08
CA ALA A 53 -6.89 2.03 -1.48
C ALA A 53 -7.33 0.88 -0.56
N MET A 54 -7.12 -0.38 -0.97
CA MET A 54 -7.46 -1.55 -0.15
C MET A 54 -6.58 -1.64 1.11
N ILE A 55 -5.28 -1.40 1.00
CA ILE A 55 -4.35 -1.34 2.13
C ILE A 55 -4.76 -0.23 3.11
N MET A 56 -5.09 0.96 2.61
CA MET A 56 -5.55 2.10 3.43
C MET A 56 -6.87 1.78 4.15
N LEU A 57 -7.85 1.19 3.46
CA LEU A 57 -9.12 0.79 4.07
C LEU A 57 -8.91 -0.28 5.14
N THR A 58 -8.02 -1.25 4.90
CA THR A 58 -7.66 -2.26 5.89
C THR A 58 -7.01 -1.62 7.12
N ALA A 59 -6.08 -0.67 6.93
CA ALA A 59 -5.43 0.05 8.04
C ALA A 59 -6.40 0.91 8.84
N LEU A 60 -7.36 1.56 8.15
CA LEU A 60 -8.33 2.47 8.76
C LEU A 60 -9.44 1.71 9.52
N LEU A 61 -10.02 0.68 8.88
CA LEU A 61 -11.28 0.06 9.32
C LEU A 61 -11.08 -1.29 10.00
N VAL A 62 -10.01 -2.04 9.66
CA VAL A 62 -9.78 -3.39 10.18
C VAL A 62 -8.67 -3.38 11.22
N SER A 63 -7.41 -3.36 10.77
CA SER A 63 -6.27 -3.38 11.69
C SER A 63 -4.97 -2.95 11.04
N LEU A 64 -4.06 -2.41 11.87
CA LEU A 64 -2.69 -2.11 11.48
C LEU A 64 -1.95 -3.37 11.02
N ASN A 65 -2.05 -4.47 11.78
CA ASN A 65 -1.30 -5.70 11.48
C ASN A 65 -1.80 -6.36 10.17
N GLY A 66 -3.13 -6.38 9.93
CA GLY A 66 -3.69 -6.89 8.67
C GLY A 66 -3.23 -6.07 7.47
N ALA A 67 -3.26 -4.74 7.57
CA ALA A 67 -2.77 -3.87 6.51
C ALA A 67 -1.26 -4.03 6.25
N ALA A 68 -0.46 -4.22 7.31
CA ALA A 68 0.98 -4.47 7.18
C ALA A 68 1.28 -5.80 6.49
N ILE A 69 0.46 -6.84 6.72
CA ILE A 69 0.55 -8.12 5.98
C ILE A 69 0.21 -7.92 4.50
N LEU A 70 -0.83 -7.15 4.18
CA LEU A 70 -1.12 -6.82 2.78
C LEU A 70 0.07 -6.07 2.13
N ALA A 71 0.62 -5.07 2.82
CA ALA A 71 1.77 -4.31 2.34
C ALA A 71 2.99 -5.20 2.06
N LEU A 72 3.21 -6.24 2.87
CA LEU A 72 4.31 -7.20 2.70
C LEU A 72 4.06 -8.17 1.54
N PHE A 73 2.90 -8.81 1.50
CA PHE A 73 2.67 -9.92 0.58
C PHE A 73 2.17 -9.51 -0.81
N VAL A 74 1.47 -8.38 -0.95
CA VAL A 74 0.98 -7.94 -2.25
C VAL A 74 2.12 -7.72 -3.26
N PRO A 75 3.22 -7.01 -2.96
CA PRO A 75 4.28 -6.81 -3.94
C PRO A 75 4.99 -8.12 -4.30
N ILE A 76 5.14 -9.05 -3.34
CA ILE A 76 5.76 -10.36 -3.58
C ILE A 76 4.89 -11.20 -4.51
N LEU A 77 3.61 -11.38 -4.16
CA LEU A 77 2.70 -12.24 -4.93
C LEU A 77 2.36 -11.67 -6.30
N SER A 78 2.12 -10.35 -6.39
CA SER A 78 1.89 -9.73 -7.69
C SER A 78 3.14 -9.72 -8.56
N GLY A 79 4.33 -9.68 -7.96
CA GLY A 79 5.61 -9.77 -8.61
C GLY A 79 5.82 -11.06 -9.40
N LEU A 80 5.13 -12.16 -9.05
CA LEU A 80 5.17 -13.41 -9.81
C LEU A 80 4.75 -13.21 -11.28
N LEU A 81 3.89 -12.25 -11.56
CA LEU A 81 3.44 -11.91 -12.91
C LEU A 81 4.09 -10.61 -13.44
N LEU A 82 4.28 -9.62 -12.55
CA LEU A 82 4.80 -8.29 -12.92
C LEU A 82 6.33 -8.21 -12.92
N GLY A 83 7.00 -9.26 -12.45
CA GLY A 83 8.44 -9.32 -12.25
C GLY A 83 8.84 -9.10 -10.79
N ILE A 84 9.92 -9.74 -10.39
CA ILE A 84 10.53 -9.63 -9.07
C ILE A 84 11.90 -8.96 -9.21
N GLY A 85 12.12 -7.90 -8.44
CA GLY A 85 13.37 -7.18 -8.43
C GLY A 85 13.56 -6.39 -7.13
N PRO A 86 14.63 -5.61 -7.01
CA PRO A 86 14.91 -4.80 -5.83
C PRO A 86 13.76 -3.87 -5.43
N PHE A 87 12.99 -3.39 -6.42
CA PHE A 87 11.84 -2.50 -6.21
C PHE A 87 10.72 -3.12 -5.34
N VAL A 88 10.62 -4.45 -5.26
CA VAL A 88 9.62 -5.15 -4.41
C VAL A 88 9.77 -4.77 -2.94
N PHE A 89 11.02 -4.65 -2.45
CA PHE A 89 11.29 -4.22 -1.08
C PHE A 89 10.85 -2.77 -0.84
N PHE A 90 11.10 -1.88 -1.81
CA PHE A 90 10.70 -0.48 -1.69
C PHE A 90 9.19 -0.31 -1.84
N GLN A 91 8.52 -1.15 -2.62
CA GLN A 91 7.06 -1.20 -2.67
C GLN A 91 6.48 -1.59 -1.30
N PHE A 92 7.05 -2.62 -0.66
CA PHE A 92 6.68 -2.99 0.71
C PHE A 92 6.86 -1.82 1.67
N LEU A 93 8.03 -1.18 1.68
CA LEU A 93 8.31 -0.04 2.56
C LEU A 93 7.37 1.15 2.29
N GLY A 94 7.07 1.44 1.02
CA GLY A 94 6.16 2.51 0.64
C GLY A 94 4.74 2.27 1.15
N TRP A 95 4.20 1.07 0.98
CA TRP A 95 2.89 0.73 1.54
C TRP A 95 2.89 0.64 3.05
N LEU A 96 3.97 0.14 3.67
CA LEU A 96 4.08 0.12 5.12
C LEU A 96 4.09 1.54 5.71
N LEU A 97 4.78 2.48 5.06
CA LEU A 97 4.74 3.90 5.44
C LEU A 97 3.31 4.43 5.39
N VAL A 98 2.58 4.17 4.30
CA VAL A 98 1.16 4.55 4.18
C VAL A 98 0.33 3.94 5.31
N VAL A 99 0.51 2.65 5.61
CA VAL A 99 -0.18 1.94 6.70
C VAL A 99 0.05 2.61 8.05
N VAL A 100 1.31 2.90 8.37
CA VAL A 100 1.68 3.56 9.64
C VAL A 100 1.05 4.94 9.74
N LEU A 101 1.10 5.75 8.66
CA LEU A 101 0.53 7.09 8.66
C LEU A 101 -1.00 7.06 8.74
N VAL A 102 -1.68 6.14 8.02
CA VAL A 102 -3.14 5.95 8.18
C VAL A 102 -3.49 5.61 9.63
N HIS A 103 -2.70 4.76 10.28
CA HIS A 103 -2.93 4.40 11.67
C HIS A 103 -2.72 5.57 12.63
N LEU A 104 -1.65 6.34 12.46
CA LEU A 104 -1.35 7.52 13.28
C LEU A 104 -2.44 8.60 13.14
N PHE A 105 -2.93 8.84 11.94
CA PHE A 105 -3.96 9.83 11.66
C PHE A 105 -5.39 9.27 11.71
N ARG A 106 -5.55 8.00 12.11
CA ARG A 106 -6.84 7.30 12.13
C ARG A 106 -7.99 8.10 12.75
N PRO A 107 -7.84 8.74 13.94
CA PRO A 107 -8.93 9.50 14.54
C PRO A 107 -9.46 10.65 13.68
N ILE A 108 -8.57 11.30 12.92
CA ILE A 108 -8.90 12.41 12.03
C ILE A 108 -9.51 11.89 10.72
N LEU A 109 -8.92 10.82 10.15
CA LEU A 109 -9.34 10.22 8.90
C LEU A 109 -10.72 9.54 8.99
N LEU A 110 -11.08 9.02 10.17
CA LEU A 110 -12.43 8.48 10.43
C LEU A 110 -13.49 9.57 10.51
N ARG A 111 -13.13 10.78 10.99
CA ARG A 111 -14.07 11.90 11.15
C ARG A 111 -14.36 12.64 9.85
N SER A 112 -13.45 12.60 8.87
CA SER A 112 -13.57 13.36 7.64
C SER A 112 -13.26 12.52 6.40
N LYS A 113 -14.30 12.24 5.62
CA LYS A 113 -14.17 11.57 4.32
C LYS A 113 -13.25 12.36 3.38
N THR A 114 -13.37 13.68 3.36
CA THR A 114 -12.55 14.55 2.51
C THR A 114 -11.07 14.44 2.87
N LEU A 115 -10.74 14.49 4.17
CA LEU A 115 -9.34 14.32 4.60
C LEU A 115 -8.80 12.93 4.26
N PHE A 116 -9.63 11.88 4.35
CA PHE A 116 -9.22 10.55 3.95
C PHE A 116 -8.94 10.44 2.45
N LEU A 117 -9.75 11.07 1.60
CA LEU A 117 -9.51 11.13 0.15
C LEU A 117 -8.27 11.94 -0.20
N LEU A 118 -8.06 13.11 0.46
CA LEU A 118 -6.83 13.88 0.29
C LEU A 118 -5.59 13.10 0.73
N PHE A 119 -5.70 12.35 1.83
CA PHE A 119 -4.63 11.47 2.26
C PHE A 119 -4.38 10.35 1.24
N GLY A 120 -5.43 9.82 0.58
CA GLY A 120 -5.31 8.89 -0.54
C GLY A 120 -4.52 9.47 -1.72
N LEU A 121 -4.80 10.73 -2.08
CA LEU A 121 -4.04 11.45 -3.10
C LEU A 121 -2.56 11.54 -2.72
N LEU A 122 -2.26 12.01 -1.50
CA LEU A 122 -0.89 12.14 -1.00
C LEU A 122 -0.16 10.81 -0.88
N SER A 123 -0.89 9.73 -0.58
CA SER A 123 -0.33 8.38 -0.49
C SER A 123 0.24 7.88 -1.83
N GLY A 124 -0.25 8.39 -2.97
CA GLY A 124 0.34 8.11 -4.28
C GLY A 124 1.78 8.62 -4.38
N PHE A 125 2.02 9.84 -3.91
CA PHE A 125 3.36 10.46 -3.86
C PHE A 125 4.27 9.75 -2.85
N LEU A 126 3.78 9.51 -1.64
CA LEU A 126 4.55 8.83 -0.59
C LEU A 126 5.03 7.44 -1.04
N TYR A 127 4.14 6.67 -1.67
CA TYR A 127 4.47 5.38 -2.24
C TYR A 127 5.47 5.52 -3.39
N GLY A 128 5.21 6.41 -4.35
CA GLY A 128 6.06 6.63 -5.52
C GLY A 128 7.46 7.08 -5.13
N TRP A 129 7.59 8.05 -4.25
CA TRP A 129 8.88 8.53 -3.75
C TRP A 129 9.67 7.42 -3.06
N THR A 130 8.99 6.61 -2.23
CA THR A 130 9.66 5.49 -1.55
C THR A 130 10.13 4.43 -2.55
N THR A 131 9.28 4.06 -3.52
CA THR A 131 9.63 3.06 -4.54
C THR A 131 10.75 3.54 -5.45
N ASN A 132 10.79 4.84 -5.76
CA ASN A 132 11.82 5.43 -6.60
C ASN A 132 13.21 5.41 -5.97
N LEU A 133 13.32 5.26 -4.65
CA LEU A 133 14.61 5.05 -3.99
C LEU A 133 15.36 3.81 -4.51
N ALA A 134 14.64 2.81 -5.05
CA ALA A 134 15.24 1.65 -5.68
C ALA A 134 16.11 2.01 -6.92
N PHE A 135 15.81 3.13 -7.54
CA PHE A 135 16.45 3.57 -8.78
C PHE A 135 17.53 4.63 -8.58
N ILE A 136 17.83 5.05 -7.35
CA ILE A 136 18.85 6.08 -7.07
C ILE A 136 20.20 5.70 -7.69
N GLU A 137 20.59 4.42 -7.61
CA GLU A 137 21.84 3.93 -8.20
C GLU A 137 21.86 4.01 -9.73
N VAL A 138 20.68 3.93 -10.38
CA VAL A 138 20.53 3.93 -11.85
C VAL A 138 20.41 5.35 -12.40
N VAL A 139 19.66 6.22 -11.71
CA VAL A 139 19.38 7.60 -12.17
C VAL A 139 20.42 8.59 -11.64
N GLY A 140 21.28 8.16 -10.72
CA GLY A 140 22.21 9.00 -9.99
C GLY A 140 21.58 9.61 -8.73
N THR A 141 22.37 10.35 -7.98
CA THR A 141 21.99 10.92 -6.67
C THR A 141 21.15 12.20 -6.76
N ASP A 142 20.73 12.63 -7.95
CA ASP A 142 19.86 13.80 -8.11
C ASP A 142 18.42 13.47 -7.76
N VAL A 143 18.12 13.55 -6.48
CA VAL A 143 16.80 13.28 -5.90
C VAL A 143 15.73 14.23 -6.47
N VAL A 144 16.07 15.51 -6.73
CA VAL A 144 15.11 16.49 -7.26
C VAL A 144 14.68 16.09 -8.67
N LYS A 145 15.65 15.70 -9.52
CA LYS A 145 15.36 15.21 -10.86
C LYS A 145 14.48 13.96 -10.83
N LEU A 146 14.77 13.02 -9.92
CA LEU A 146 13.96 11.81 -9.74
C LEU A 146 12.52 12.13 -9.38
N LEU A 147 12.31 13.03 -8.40
CA LEU A 147 10.98 13.47 -7.97
C LEU A 147 10.20 14.20 -9.07
N LEU A 148 10.89 15.04 -9.86
CA LEU A 148 10.26 15.74 -10.98
C LEU A 148 9.85 14.78 -12.10
N LEU A 149 10.68 13.81 -12.43
CA LEU A 149 10.38 12.80 -13.46
C LEU A 149 9.26 11.86 -13.03
N SER A 150 9.13 11.54 -11.73
CA SER A 150 8.08 10.67 -11.20
C SER A 150 6.74 11.38 -10.99
N PHE A 151 6.72 12.71 -10.92
CA PHE A 151 5.53 13.49 -10.58
C PHE A 151 4.26 13.09 -11.34
N PRO A 152 4.24 12.95 -12.69
CA PRO A 152 3.02 12.58 -13.41
C PRO A 152 2.53 11.17 -13.02
N PHE A 153 3.44 10.24 -12.73
CA PHE A 153 3.14 8.88 -12.30
C PHE A 153 2.61 8.84 -10.86
N ASP A 154 3.21 9.65 -9.98
CA ASP A 154 2.77 9.76 -8.57
C ASP A 154 1.40 10.41 -8.48
N LEU A 155 1.14 11.43 -9.32
CA LEU A 155 -0.17 12.06 -9.44
C LEU A 155 -1.23 11.08 -9.97
N ALA A 156 -0.91 10.32 -11.02
CA ALA A 156 -1.81 9.29 -11.55
C ALA A 156 -2.14 8.25 -10.47
N HIS A 157 -1.15 7.81 -9.68
CA HIS A 157 -1.36 6.92 -8.54
C HIS A 157 -2.25 7.55 -7.47
N GLY A 158 -2.01 8.81 -7.13
CA GLY A 158 -2.84 9.55 -6.16
C GLY A 158 -4.29 9.68 -6.61
N ILE A 159 -4.53 10.03 -7.87
CA ILE A 159 -5.89 10.09 -8.46
C ILE A 159 -6.53 8.71 -8.46
N SER A 160 -5.79 7.66 -8.85
CA SER A 160 -6.23 6.28 -8.80
C SER A 160 -6.69 5.90 -7.38
N ASN A 161 -5.90 6.24 -6.36
CA ASN A 161 -6.27 5.98 -4.97
C ASN A 161 -7.59 6.65 -4.59
N VAL A 162 -7.80 7.92 -4.96
CA VAL A 162 -9.05 8.64 -4.68
C VAL A 162 -10.25 7.94 -5.32
N VAL A 163 -10.13 7.58 -6.60
CA VAL A 163 -11.18 6.89 -7.35
C VAL A 163 -11.52 5.56 -6.68
N PHE A 164 -10.52 4.72 -6.40
CA PHE A 164 -10.74 3.41 -5.78
C PHE A 164 -11.22 3.52 -4.33
N LEU A 165 -10.79 4.52 -3.57
CA LEU A 165 -11.34 4.77 -2.22
C LEU A 165 -12.83 5.10 -2.26
N ILE A 166 -13.27 5.91 -3.22
CA ILE A 166 -14.70 6.24 -3.38
C ILE A 166 -15.49 4.99 -3.77
N MET A 167 -14.98 4.20 -4.72
CA MET A 167 -15.68 3.02 -5.25
C MET A 167 -15.70 1.85 -4.28
N ILE A 168 -14.55 1.55 -3.64
CA ILE A 168 -14.38 0.33 -2.86
C ILE A 168 -14.89 0.49 -1.42
N ARG A 169 -14.78 1.68 -0.82
CA ARG A 169 -15.11 1.88 0.59
C ARG A 169 -16.51 1.39 0.98
N PRO A 170 -17.60 1.71 0.26
CA PRO A 170 -18.93 1.24 0.63
C PRO A 170 -19.06 -0.29 0.58
N LEU A 171 -18.44 -0.90 -0.44
CA LEU A 171 -18.41 -2.36 -0.58
C LEU A 171 -17.57 -3.01 0.51
N PHE A 172 -16.41 -2.43 0.81
CA PHE A 172 -15.51 -2.87 1.87
C PHE A 172 -16.19 -2.85 3.23
N GLU A 173 -16.86 -1.75 3.58
CA GLU A 173 -17.61 -1.62 4.82
C GLU A 173 -18.71 -2.68 4.93
N ARG A 174 -19.45 -2.91 3.84
CA ARG A 174 -20.53 -3.91 3.80
C ARG A 174 -20.04 -5.35 3.97
N ILE A 175 -18.93 -5.71 3.33
CA ILE A 175 -18.43 -7.11 3.32
C ILE A 175 -17.59 -7.41 4.56
N PHE A 176 -16.67 -6.53 4.90
CA PHE A 176 -15.63 -6.85 5.87
C PHE A 176 -15.93 -6.40 7.29
N LEU A 177 -16.70 -5.31 7.51
CA LEU A 177 -17.03 -4.90 8.87
C LEU A 177 -18.03 -5.86 9.52
N HIS A 178 -18.95 -6.46 8.76
CA HIS A 178 -19.88 -7.48 9.28
C HIS A 178 -19.21 -8.81 9.63
N GLN A 179 -18.03 -9.10 9.06
CA GLN A 179 -17.27 -10.33 9.35
C GLN A 179 -16.27 -10.16 10.50
N LEU A 180 -16.01 -8.94 10.92
CA LEU A 180 -14.98 -8.58 11.89
C LEU A 180 -15.55 -8.03 13.21
N GLY A 181 -16.87 -7.77 13.28
CA GLY A 181 -17.64 -7.43 14.48
C GLY A 181 -18.33 -8.63 15.05
#